data_8c9256a82e2e80f2330f59ccf0430898
#
_entry.id   8c9256a82e2e80f2330f59ccf0430898
#
_cell.length_a   1.000
_cell.length_b   1.000
_cell.length_c   1.000
_cell.angle_alpha   90.00
_cell.angle_beta   90.00
_cell.angle_gamma   90.00
#
_symmetry.space_group_name_H-M   'P 1'
#
loop_
_entity.id
_entity.type
_entity.pdbx_description
1 polymer ?
#
loop_
_entity_poly.entity_id
_entity_poly.type
_entity_poly.pdbx_seq_one_letter_code
_entity_poly.pdbx_strand_id
1 'polypeptide(L)'
;MDINTKKLKKNAFRVTKHRGITASRIRVPGGHLNAKYLGLIQEIAETYGNGTVHLTTRQGFEVPGIDMKNMDKVNELLQPIIEGLEINQEIPGKGYTSAGTRNVSACIGNNVCPFANYNTTNFAKKIEKAIFPHDLHFKVALTGCPNDCMKVRMHDFGIIGMTEPQLDESKCISCGACVRACTKKSTAALHGENYTPVRDHSKCIGCGECVINCPTGAWTRSKEKYYRLAIMGRT
;
A
#
# COMPACT_ATOMS: atom_id res chain seq x y z
N MET A 1 -12.91 37.24 2.09
CA MET A 1 -13.14 36.23 1.04
C MET A 1 -13.59 34.95 1.71
N ASP A 2 -14.77 34.47 1.39
CA ASP A 2 -15.21 33.16 1.86
C ASP A 2 -14.47 32.08 1.11
N ILE A 3 -13.82 31.22 1.86
CA ILE A 3 -13.03 30.13 1.28
C ILE A 3 -14.00 29.07 0.76
N ASN A 4 -14.07 28.90 -0.55
CA ASN A 4 -14.84 27.81 -1.14
C ASN A 4 -14.11 26.47 -0.93
N THR A 5 -14.39 25.81 0.20
CA THR A 5 -13.77 24.54 0.59
C THR A 5 -14.03 23.40 -0.41
N LYS A 6 -15.14 23.47 -1.17
CA LYS A 6 -15.45 22.51 -2.23
C LYS A 6 -14.50 22.68 -3.41
N LYS A 7 -14.20 23.93 -3.80
CA LYS A 7 -13.23 24.23 -4.87
C LYS A 7 -11.83 23.75 -4.50
N LEU A 8 -11.36 23.96 -3.26
CA LEU A 8 -10.08 23.43 -2.78
C LEU A 8 -10.00 21.92 -2.90
N LYS A 9 -11.01 21.22 -2.39
CA LYS A 9 -11.04 19.75 -2.42
C LYS A 9 -11.06 19.16 -3.83
N LYS A 10 -11.62 19.86 -4.81
CA LYS A 10 -11.61 19.42 -6.21
C LYS A 10 -10.24 19.52 -6.88
N ASN A 11 -9.32 20.32 -6.33
CA ASN A 11 -8.00 20.60 -6.91
C ASN A 11 -6.84 20.00 -6.08
N ALA A 12 -7.04 18.93 -5.34
CA ALA A 12 -6.05 18.29 -4.48
C ALA A 12 -5.47 19.18 -3.35
N PHE A 13 -6.19 20.22 -2.98
CA PHE A 13 -5.80 21.09 -1.87
C PHE A 13 -6.73 20.92 -0.68
N ARG A 14 -6.22 21.27 0.48
CA ARG A 14 -7.00 21.20 1.73
C ARG A 14 -7.00 22.53 2.47
N VAL A 15 -8.07 22.74 3.24
CA VAL A 15 -8.18 23.86 4.17
C VAL A 15 -7.12 23.73 5.26
N THR A 16 -6.47 24.83 5.60
CA THR A 16 -5.56 24.96 6.73
C THR A 16 -6.16 25.88 7.80
N LYS A 17 -5.49 26.01 8.95
CA LYS A 17 -5.92 26.94 10.01
C LYS A 17 -5.71 28.43 9.64
N HIS A 18 -4.89 28.72 8.63
CA HIS A 18 -4.58 30.08 8.21
C HIS A 18 -5.36 30.45 6.94
N ARG A 19 -6.09 31.59 6.98
CA ARG A 19 -6.80 32.09 5.81
C ARG A 19 -5.84 32.43 4.68
N GLY A 20 -6.19 32.08 3.45
CA GLY A 20 -5.36 32.32 2.28
C GLY A 20 -4.24 31.30 2.07
N ILE A 21 -3.95 30.45 3.05
CA ILE A 21 -2.93 29.41 2.97
C ILE A 21 -3.59 28.04 2.85
N THR A 22 -3.06 27.20 1.99
CA THR A 22 -3.51 25.84 1.74
C THR A 22 -2.34 24.84 1.80
N ALA A 23 -2.64 23.57 1.67
CA ALA A 23 -1.67 22.51 1.50
C ALA A 23 -2.08 21.63 0.31
N SER A 24 -1.16 21.37 -0.59
CA SER A 24 -1.36 20.36 -1.63
C SER A 24 -1.26 18.97 -1.04
N ARG A 25 -2.17 18.07 -1.42
CA ARG A 25 -2.16 16.66 -1.00
C ARG A 25 -2.01 15.77 -2.21
N ILE A 26 -0.92 15.05 -2.27
CA ILE A 26 -0.58 14.17 -3.38
C ILE A 26 -0.85 12.73 -3.00
N ARG A 27 -1.65 12.04 -3.82
CA ARG A 27 -1.92 10.61 -3.70
C ARG A 27 -0.74 9.84 -4.26
N VAL A 28 -0.36 8.75 -3.58
CA VAL A 28 0.65 7.80 -4.07
C VAL A 28 0.09 6.39 -3.91
N PRO A 29 -0.68 5.91 -4.90
CA PRO A 29 -1.29 4.58 -4.83
C PRO A 29 -0.27 3.48 -4.59
N GLY A 30 -0.48 2.71 -3.50
CA GLY A 30 0.46 1.68 -3.08
C GLY A 30 1.76 2.18 -2.46
N GLY A 31 1.89 3.49 -2.20
CA GLY A 31 3.04 4.07 -1.51
C GLY A 31 4.37 4.05 -2.28
N HIS A 32 4.35 3.79 -3.58
CA HIS A 32 5.57 3.65 -4.39
C HIS A 32 5.69 4.82 -5.37
N LEU A 33 6.60 5.75 -5.06
CA LEU A 33 6.91 6.93 -5.87
C LEU A 33 8.27 6.74 -6.55
N ASN A 34 8.35 7.10 -7.84
CA ASN A 34 9.64 7.09 -8.53
C ASN A 34 10.52 8.25 -8.03
N ALA A 35 11.77 7.95 -7.69
CA ALA A 35 12.72 8.92 -7.14
C ALA A 35 12.97 10.13 -8.05
N LYS A 36 12.75 10.01 -9.36
CA LYS A 36 12.88 11.14 -10.31
C LYS A 36 11.98 12.34 -9.99
N TYR A 37 10.89 12.12 -9.24
CA TYR A 37 9.95 13.17 -8.85
C TYR A 37 10.35 13.91 -7.57
N LEU A 38 11.36 13.44 -6.82
CA LEU A 38 11.73 14.04 -5.54
C LEU A 38 12.24 15.48 -5.71
N GLY A 39 13.00 15.77 -6.76
CA GLY A 39 13.47 17.13 -7.07
C GLY A 39 12.31 18.10 -7.33
N LEU A 40 11.29 17.67 -8.07
CA LEU A 40 10.11 18.48 -8.34
C LEU A 40 9.29 18.75 -7.06
N ILE A 41 9.18 17.76 -6.18
CA ILE A 41 8.49 17.92 -4.89
C ILE A 41 9.23 18.90 -4.00
N GLN A 42 10.56 18.82 -3.98
CA GLN A 42 11.43 19.77 -3.28
C GLN A 42 11.24 21.20 -3.81
N GLU A 43 11.31 21.38 -5.12
CA GLU A 43 11.11 22.68 -5.77
C GLU A 43 9.76 23.31 -5.39
N ILE A 44 8.68 22.52 -5.43
CA ILE A 44 7.35 23.00 -5.04
C ILE A 44 7.31 23.39 -3.56
N ALA A 45 7.94 22.60 -2.68
CA ALA A 45 7.97 22.88 -1.26
C ALA A 45 8.76 24.14 -0.90
N GLU A 46 9.88 24.37 -1.56
CA GLU A 46 10.76 25.52 -1.32
C GLU A 46 10.22 26.81 -1.96
N THR A 47 9.67 26.70 -3.18
CA THR A 47 9.23 27.89 -3.94
C THR A 47 7.83 28.36 -3.56
N TYR A 48 6.91 27.44 -3.34
CA TYR A 48 5.49 27.74 -3.14
C TYR A 48 4.97 27.37 -1.75
N GLY A 49 5.63 26.45 -1.06
CA GLY A 49 5.28 25.99 0.26
C GLY A 49 6.05 26.69 1.38
N ASN A 50 6.18 26.01 2.50
CA ASN A 50 6.97 26.49 3.66
C ASN A 50 8.33 25.74 3.80
N GLY A 51 8.83 25.12 2.73
CA GLY A 51 10.09 24.38 2.73
C GLY A 51 10.00 22.97 3.34
N THR A 52 8.79 22.49 3.66
CA THR A 52 8.62 21.15 4.26
C THR A 52 7.69 20.26 3.46
N VAL A 53 7.88 18.94 3.59
CA VAL A 53 6.99 17.92 3.04
C VAL A 53 6.52 17.01 4.17
N HIS A 54 5.21 16.85 4.32
CA HIS A 54 4.61 15.96 5.29
C HIS A 54 4.23 14.62 4.66
N LEU A 55 4.79 13.51 5.17
CA LEU A 55 4.40 12.16 4.78
C LEU A 55 3.14 11.76 5.53
N THR A 56 2.10 11.40 4.78
CA THR A 56 0.82 11.05 5.39
C THR A 56 0.77 9.59 5.85
N THR A 57 -0.05 9.29 6.85
CA THR A 57 -0.28 7.91 7.32
C THR A 57 -0.82 6.97 6.24
N ARG A 58 -1.29 7.51 5.11
CA ARG A 58 -1.80 6.76 3.98
C ARG A 58 -0.84 6.74 2.79
N GLN A 59 0.45 6.95 3.06
CA GLN A 59 1.53 6.86 2.06
C GLN A 59 1.48 7.91 0.94
N GLY A 60 0.65 8.93 1.06
CA GLY A 60 0.75 10.13 0.23
C GLY A 60 1.66 11.14 0.90
N PHE A 61 1.81 12.30 0.30
CA PHE A 61 2.50 13.43 0.90
C PHE A 61 1.70 14.73 0.76
N GLU A 62 2.04 15.69 1.61
CA GLU A 62 1.45 17.03 1.57
C GLU A 62 2.56 18.07 1.56
N VAL A 63 2.37 19.12 0.78
CA VAL A 63 3.20 20.31 0.80
C VAL A 63 2.40 21.42 1.47
N PRO A 64 2.70 21.78 2.72
CA PRO A 64 2.01 22.84 3.44
C PRO A 64 2.55 24.23 3.09
N GLY A 65 1.77 25.27 3.44
CA GLY A 65 2.20 26.67 3.32
C GLY A 65 1.96 27.31 1.97
N ILE A 66 1.22 26.67 1.07
CA ILE A 66 0.97 27.20 -0.28
C ILE A 66 -0.09 28.33 -0.21
N ASP A 67 0.26 29.50 -0.75
CA ASP A 67 -0.71 30.58 -0.95
C ASP A 67 -1.75 30.15 -1.99
N MET A 68 -3.03 30.40 -1.71
CA MET A 68 -4.14 30.00 -2.59
C MET A 68 -4.05 30.59 -4.01
N LYS A 69 -3.39 31.74 -4.18
CA LYS A 69 -3.16 32.34 -5.51
C LYS A 69 -2.22 31.53 -6.39
N ASN A 70 -1.38 30.65 -5.80
CA ASN A 70 -0.41 29.84 -6.50
C ASN A 70 -0.92 28.42 -6.83
N MET A 71 -2.17 28.09 -6.49
CA MET A 71 -2.73 26.74 -6.66
C MET A 71 -2.65 26.24 -8.11
N ASP A 72 -2.95 27.07 -9.09
CA ASP A 72 -2.93 26.67 -10.51
C ASP A 72 -1.50 26.37 -10.96
N LYS A 73 -0.52 27.18 -10.57
CA LYS A 73 0.91 26.94 -10.86
C LYS A 73 1.42 25.65 -10.22
N VAL A 74 1.03 25.40 -8.97
CA VAL A 74 1.40 24.16 -8.27
C VAL A 74 0.77 22.94 -8.94
N ASN A 75 -0.47 23.02 -9.41
CA ASN A 75 -1.11 21.94 -10.15
C ASN A 75 -0.41 21.65 -11.48
N GLU A 76 0.03 22.65 -12.21
CA GLU A 76 0.81 22.50 -13.45
C GLU A 76 2.13 21.78 -13.16
N LEU A 77 2.87 22.18 -12.12
CA LEU A 77 4.12 21.53 -11.71
C LEU A 77 3.90 20.09 -11.21
N LEU A 78 2.77 19.78 -10.59
CA LEU A 78 2.44 18.44 -10.14
C LEU A 78 2.00 17.49 -11.27
N GLN A 79 1.65 18.02 -12.44
CA GLN A 79 1.10 17.24 -13.54
C GLN A 79 1.95 16.02 -13.93
N PRO A 80 3.31 16.13 -14.06
CA PRO A 80 4.15 14.97 -14.37
C PRO A 80 4.08 13.85 -13.31
N ILE A 81 3.88 14.22 -12.04
CA ILE A 81 3.73 13.26 -10.94
C ILE A 81 2.38 12.56 -11.04
N ILE A 82 1.32 13.32 -11.30
CA ILE A 82 -0.06 12.80 -11.43
C ILE A 82 -0.13 11.80 -12.58
N GLU A 83 0.45 12.13 -13.72
CA GLU A 83 0.54 11.23 -14.89
C GLU A 83 1.36 9.98 -14.61
N GLY A 84 2.54 10.15 -14.02
CA GLY A 84 3.43 9.02 -13.71
C GLY A 84 2.89 8.07 -12.63
N LEU A 85 2.01 8.54 -11.77
CA LEU A 85 1.27 7.75 -10.80
C LEU A 85 -0.06 7.20 -11.36
N GLU A 86 -0.42 7.59 -12.58
CA GLU A 86 -1.64 7.18 -13.25
C GLU A 86 -2.92 7.52 -12.45
N ILE A 87 -2.91 8.68 -11.80
CA ILE A 87 -4.06 9.15 -11.01
C ILE A 87 -5.15 9.67 -11.96
N ASN A 88 -6.39 9.19 -11.76
CA ASN A 88 -7.51 9.69 -12.53
C ASN A 88 -7.77 11.18 -12.22
N GLN A 89 -7.91 11.98 -13.24
CA GLN A 89 -8.23 13.42 -13.17
C GLN A 89 -9.23 13.79 -14.25
N GLU A 90 -10.08 14.78 -13.97
CA GLU A 90 -11.09 15.24 -14.94
C GLU A 90 -10.44 16.09 -16.04
N ILE A 91 -9.52 17.00 -15.67
CA ILE A 91 -8.87 17.94 -16.56
C ILE A 91 -7.37 17.98 -16.25
N PRO A 92 -6.48 17.66 -17.21
CA PRO A 92 -5.04 17.80 -17.03
C PRO A 92 -4.63 19.22 -16.58
N GLY A 93 -3.66 19.33 -15.68
CA GLY A 93 -3.18 20.60 -15.13
C GLY A 93 -4.10 21.27 -14.10
N LYS A 94 -5.28 20.71 -13.85
CA LYS A 94 -6.22 21.20 -12.81
C LYS A 94 -6.22 20.40 -11.52
N GLY A 95 -5.19 19.55 -11.34
CA GLY A 95 -5.11 18.66 -10.20
C GLY A 95 -6.16 17.54 -10.24
N TYR A 96 -6.54 17.04 -9.09
CA TYR A 96 -7.55 15.98 -8.95
C TYR A 96 -8.33 16.17 -7.64
N THR A 97 -9.44 15.47 -7.48
CA THR A 97 -10.22 15.60 -6.24
C THR A 97 -9.49 15.00 -5.04
N SER A 98 -9.35 15.76 -3.96
CA SER A 98 -8.83 15.28 -2.67
C SER A 98 -9.93 14.75 -1.73
N ALA A 99 -11.21 14.88 -2.15
CA ALA A 99 -12.36 14.34 -1.44
C ALA A 99 -12.62 12.88 -1.84
N GLY A 100 -13.49 12.21 -1.08
CA GLY A 100 -13.94 10.86 -1.40
C GLY A 100 -12.97 9.76 -0.99
N THR A 101 -12.81 8.76 -1.84
CA THR A 101 -11.98 7.58 -1.59
C THR A 101 -10.54 7.96 -1.24
N ARG A 102 -10.07 7.46 -0.12
CA ARG A 102 -8.72 7.74 0.37
C ARG A 102 -7.68 6.98 -0.46
N ASN A 103 -6.43 7.51 -0.48
CA ASN A 103 -5.32 6.83 -1.13
C ASN A 103 -5.25 5.35 -0.73
N VAL A 104 -5.16 4.45 -1.70
CA VAL A 104 -4.98 3.02 -1.44
C VAL A 104 -3.57 2.80 -0.91
N SER A 105 -3.46 2.34 0.33
CA SER A 105 -2.17 2.07 0.96
C SER A 105 -1.77 0.60 0.82
N ALA A 106 -0.47 0.33 0.67
CA ALA A 106 0.04 -1.02 0.53
C ALA A 106 1.41 -1.17 1.21
N CYS A 107 1.71 -2.36 1.71
CA CYS A 107 3.08 -2.64 2.14
C CYS A 107 4.01 -2.70 0.92
N ILE A 108 5.32 -2.61 1.14
CA ILE A 108 6.31 -2.65 0.05
C ILE A 108 6.24 -3.94 -0.79
N GLY A 109 5.67 -5.00 -0.21
CA GLY A 109 5.34 -6.24 -0.89
C GLY A 109 6.54 -6.88 -1.58
N ASN A 110 6.28 -7.51 -2.70
CA ASN A 110 7.28 -8.25 -3.47
C ASN A 110 8.36 -7.39 -4.14
N ASN A 111 8.30 -6.07 -4.03
CA ASN A 111 9.40 -5.21 -4.47
C ASN A 111 10.67 -5.47 -3.64
N VAL A 112 10.52 -5.81 -2.35
CA VAL A 112 11.63 -6.04 -1.42
C VAL A 112 11.37 -7.24 -0.50
N CYS A 113 10.12 -7.41 -0.02
CA CYS A 113 9.81 -8.34 1.06
C CYS A 113 9.71 -9.80 0.56
N PRO A 114 10.51 -10.74 1.09
CA PRO A 114 10.46 -12.15 0.69
C PRO A 114 9.16 -12.85 1.12
N PHE A 115 8.41 -12.28 2.07
CA PHE A 115 7.14 -12.85 2.55
C PHE A 115 5.93 -12.51 1.67
N ALA A 116 6.07 -11.55 0.75
CA ALA A 116 4.95 -11.14 -0.06
C ALA A 116 4.51 -12.23 -1.03
N ASN A 117 3.21 -12.50 -1.04
CA ASN A 117 2.59 -13.52 -1.88
C ASN A 117 2.03 -12.94 -3.20
N TYR A 118 2.00 -11.60 -3.34
CA TYR A 118 1.56 -10.92 -4.57
C TYR A 118 2.18 -9.52 -4.68
N ASN A 119 2.05 -8.91 -5.85
CA ASN A 119 2.49 -7.54 -6.10
C ASN A 119 1.47 -6.54 -5.52
N THR A 120 1.72 -6.09 -4.32
CA THR A 120 0.84 -5.17 -3.57
C THR A 120 0.74 -3.80 -4.24
N THR A 121 1.84 -3.26 -4.77
CA THR A 121 1.88 -1.96 -5.43
C THR A 121 1.04 -1.94 -6.70
N ASN A 122 1.23 -2.94 -7.59
CA ASN A 122 0.46 -3.01 -8.83
C ASN A 122 -1.02 -3.27 -8.55
N PHE A 123 -1.33 -4.06 -7.53
CA PHE A 123 -2.72 -4.30 -7.17
C PHE A 123 -3.37 -3.04 -6.56
N ALA A 124 -2.63 -2.28 -5.75
CA ALA A 124 -3.10 -1.00 -5.23
C ALA A 124 -3.42 -0.02 -6.36
N LYS A 125 -2.57 0.08 -7.38
CA LYS A 125 -2.82 0.92 -8.56
C LYS A 125 -4.07 0.49 -9.33
N LYS A 126 -4.29 -0.82 -9.50
CA LYS A 126 -5.50 -1.34 -10.16
C LYS A 126 -6.77 -0.99 -9.38
N ILE A 127 -6.74 -1.15 -8.05
CA ILE A 127 -7.87 -0.79 -7.20
C ILE A 127 -8.10 0.72 -7.25
N GLU A 128 -7.04 1.53 -7.15
CA GLU A 128 -7.14 2.98 -7.23
C GLU A 128 -7.85 3.43 -8.51
N LYS A 129 -7.46 2.88 -9.67
CA LYS A 129 -8.10 3.17 -10.97
C LYS A 129 -9.60 2.81 -11.00
N ALA A 130 -9.98 1.74 -10.28
CA ALA A 130 -11.37 1.27 -10.26
C ALA A 130 -12.25 2.10 -9.33
N ILE A 131 -11.71 2.63 -8.22
CA ILE A 131 -12.51 3.26 -7.17
C ILE A 131 -12.34 4.77 -7.05
N PHE A 132 -11.29 5.36 -7.63
CA PHE A 132 -11.06 6.79 -7.61
C PHE A 132 -11.53 7.41 -8.95
N PRO A 133 -12.26 8.53 -8.97
CA PRO A 133 -12.49 9.49 -7.88
C PRO A 133 -13.87 9.41 -7.20
N HIS A 134 -14.38 8.24 -6.90
CA HIS A 134 -15.69 8.12 -6.22
C HIS A 134 -15.75 8.89 -4.90
N ASP A 135 -16.88 9.50 -4.62
CA ASP A 135 -17.10 10.39 -3.45
C ASP A 135 -17.46 9.61 -2.18
N LEU A 136 -16.94 8.41 -2.01
CA LEU A 136 -17.10 7.60 -0.80
C LEU A 136 -15.92 7.81 0.13
N HIS A 137 -16.17 8.12 1.39
CA HIS A 137 -15.17 8.15 2.45
C HIS A 137 -14.74 6.73 2.81
N PHE A 138 -13.93 6.13 1.95
CA PHE A 138 -13.54 4.72 2.04
C PHE A 138 -12.03 4.56 2.06
N LYS A 139 -11.53 3.67 2.90
CA LYS A 139 -10.11 3.38 3.10
C LYS A 139 -9.81 1.95 2.71
N VAL A 140 -8.93 1.76 1.76
CA VAL A 140 -8.42 0.45 1.34
C VAL A 140 -6.96 0.32 1.73
N ALA A 141 -6.59 -0.85 2.23
CA ALA A 141 -5.20 -1.19 2.53
C ALA A 141 -4.87 -2.63 2.10
N LEU A 142 -3.62 -2.83 1.64
CA LEU A 142 -3.13 -4.09 1.15
C LEU A 142 -1.86 -4.51 1.88
N THR A 143 -1.79 -5.79 2.27
CA THR A 143 -0.57 -6.38 2.81
C THR A 143 -0.22 -7.67 2.07
N GLY A 144 1.06 -7.87 1.81
CA GLY A 144 1.56 -8.99 1.01
C GLY A 144 1.51 -10.34 1.71
N CYS A 145 1.37 -10.37 3.04
CA CYS A 145 1.37 -11.59 3.85
C CYS A 145 0.64 -11.39 5.18
N PRO A 146 0.35 -12.46 5.95
CA PRO A 146 -0.33 -12.40 7.25
C PRO A 146 0.37 -11.60 8.37
N ASN A 147 1.63 -11.18 8.19
CA ASN A 147 2.28 -10.24 9.14
C ASN A 147 1.56 -8.88 9.25
N ASP A 148 0.71 -8.58 8.28
CA ASP A 148 -0.17 -7.42 8.29
C ASP A 148 0.51 -6.10 8.67
N CYS A 149 1.65 -5.79 8.00
CA CYS A 149 2.43 -4.57 8.24
C CYS A 149 1.62 -3.28 8.02
N MET A 150 0.59 -3.34 7.16
CA MET A 150 -0.30 -2.21 6.89
C MET A 150 -1.49 -2.12 7.85
N LYS A 151 -1.63 -3.08 8.77
CA LYS A 151 -2.77 -3.12 9.69
C LYS A 151 -4.10 -3.04 8.94
N VAL A 152 -4.24 -3.86 7.88
CA VAL A 152 -5.39 -3.80 6.97
C VAL A 152 -6.72 -4.03 7.69
N ARG A 153 -6.71 -4.73 8.82
CA ARG A 153 -7.88 -4.93 9.69
C ARG A 153 -8.40 -3.64 10.35
N MET A 154 -7.59 -2.58 10.35
CA MET A 154 -7.98 -1.26 10.88
C MET A 154 -8.53 -0.33 9.79
N HIS A 155 -8.77 -0.86 8.59
CA HIS A 155 -9.30 -0.13 7.44
C HIS A 155 -10.71 -0.61 7.10
N ASP A 156 -11.42 0.16 6.28
CA ASP A 156 -12.79 -0.21 5.87
C ASP A 156 -12.76 -1.47 5.00
N PHE A 157 -11.72 -1.60 4.16
CA PHE A 157 -11.47 -2.80 3.36
C PHE A 157 -9.98 -3.13 3.32
N GLY A 158 -9.64 -4.38 3.61
CA GLY A 158 -8.28 -4.89 3.66
C GLY A 158 -8.09 -6.16 2.86
N ILE A 159 -6.90 -6.30 2.23
CA ILE A 159 -6.53 -7.50 1.50
C ILE A 159 -5.20 -8.02 2.04
N ILE A 160 -5.21 -9.26 2.52
CA ILE A 160 -4.06 -9.98 3.06
C ILE A 160 -3.66 -11.07 2.06
N GLY A 161 -2.45 -11.01 1.53
CA GLY A 161 -1.91 -12.07 0.68
C GLY A 161 -1.59 -13.31 1.48
N MET A 162 -1.97 -14.45 0.94
CA MET A 162 -1.72 -15.77 1.52
C MET A 162 -1.09 -16.69 0.49
N THR A 163 -0.45 -17.76 0.94
CA THR A 163 -0.03 -18.87 0.09
C THR A 163 -0.52 -20.17 0.67
N GLU A 164 -0.74 -21.14 -0.19
CA GLU A 164 -0.88 -22.53 0.20
C GLU A 164 0.46 -23.24 -0.08
N PRO A 165 1.31 -23.44 0.95
CA PRO A 165 2.64 -24.02 0.75
C PRO A 165 2.52 -25.46 0.25
N GLN A 166 3.32 -25.81 -0.74
CA GLN A 166 3.39 -27.13 -1.34
C GLN A 166 4.76 -27.74 -1.09
N LEU A 167 4.82 -29.00 -0.63
CA LEU A 167 6.03 -29.73 -0.36
C LEU A 167 6.38 -30.65 -1.55
N ASP A 168 7.60 -30.55 -2.02
CA ASP A 168 8.25 -31.52 -2.89
C ASP A 168 9.12 -32.44 -2.01
N GLU A 169 8.59 -33.62 -1.71
CA GLU A 169 9.26 -34.57 -0.82
C GLU A 169 10.61 -35.05 -1.38
N SER A 170 10.77 -35.07 -2.70
CA SER A 170 12.05 -35.51 -3.33
C SER A 170 13.20 -34.55 -3.02
N LYS A 171 12.93 -33.31 -2.67
CA LYS A 171 13.93 -32.31 -2.27
C LYS A 171 14.07 -32.15 -0.77
N CYS A 172 13.22 -32.82 0.01
CA CYS A 172 13.22 -32.71 1.45
C CYS A 172 14.36 -33.54 2.08
N ILE A 173 15.22 -32.88 2.82
CA ILE A 173 16.31 -33.51 3.58
C ILE A 173 15.98 -33.74 5.07
N SER A 174 14.73 -33.61 5.44
CA SER A 174 14.24 -33.86 6.81
C SER A 174 14.92 -33.01 7.91
N CYS A 175 15.45 -31.83 7.58
CA CYS A 175 16.21 -30.99 8.51
C CYS A 175 15.37 -30.29 9.59
N GLY A 176 14.05 -30.30 9.50
CA GLY A 176 13.11 -29.70 10.46
C GLY A 176 13.12 -28.17 10.51
N ALA A 177 13.84 -27.48 9.62
CA ALA A 177 13.93 -25.99 9.64
C ALA A 177 12.56 -25.32 9.46
N CYS A 178 11.70 -25.84 8.59
CA CYS A 178 10.34 -25.36 8.36
C CYS A 178 9.45 -25.52 9.59
N VAL A 179 9.56 -26.64 10.31
CA VAL A 179 8.80 -26.90 11.55
C VAL A 179 9.22 -25.91 12.63
N ARG A 180 10.54 -25.76 12.85
CA ARG A 180 11.07 -24.79 13.83
C ARG A 180 10.65 -23.35 13.51
N ALA A 181 10.69 -22.96 12.24
CA ALA A 181 10.28 -21.63 11.83
C ALA A 181 8.77 -21.42 12.05
N CYS A 182 7.93 -22.37 11.71
CA CYS A 182 6.50 -22.32 11.91
C CYS A 182 6.13 -22.22 13.40
N THR A 183 6.80 -22.99 14.26
CA THR A 183 6.57 -22.95 15.72
C THR A 183 6.99 -21.62 16.35
N LYS A 184 8.16 -21.09 15.94
CA LYS A 184 8.69 -19.85 16.54
C LYS A 184 8.04 -18.57 16.06
N LYS A 185 7.62 -18.52 14.79
CA LYS A 185 7.23 -17.27 14.11
C LYS A 185 5.78 -17.25 13.63
N SER A 186 5.06 -18.36 13.74
CA SER A 186 3.70 -18.47 13.19
C SER A 186 2.80 -19.27 14.16
N THR A 187 1.99 -20.17 13.62
CA THR A 187 0.90 -20.85 14.32
C THR A 187 1.22 -22.28 14.76
N ALA A 188 2.47 -22.73 14.61
CA ALA A 188 2.87 -24.13 14.83
C ALA A 188 2.04 -25.14 14.00
N ALA A 189 1.60 -24.73 12.81
CA ALA A 189 0.82 -25.58 11.91
C ALA A 189 1.63 -26.71 11.26
N LEU A 190 2.98 -26.66 11.33
CA LEU A 190 3.85 -27.71 10.85
C LEU A 190 4.39 -28.54 12.01
N HIS A 191 4.31 -29.86 11.87
CA HIS A 191 4.92 -30.84 12.78
C HIS A 191 5.65 -31.91 11.96
N GLY A 192 6.54 -32.65 12.59
CA GLY A 192 7.29 -33.74 11.92
C GLY A 192 6.62 -35.07 12.17
N GLU A 193 6.34 -35.82 11.13
CA GLU A 193 5.92 -37.23 11.19
C GLU A 193 6.84 -38.06 10.29
N ASN A 194 7.39 -39.12 10.80
CA ASN A 194 8.26 -40.02 10.02
C ASN A 194 9.32 -39.28 9.17
N TYR A 195 9.98 -38.31 9.80
CA TYR A 195 11.00 -37.43 9.15
C TYR A 195 10.47 -36.51 8.06
N THR A 196 9.16 -36.48 7.79
CA THR A 196 8.53 -35.61 6.82
C THR A 196 7.72 -34.50 7.54
N PRO A 197 7.79 -33.23 7.11
CA PRO A 197 6.96 -32.19 7.70
C PRO A 197 5.52 -32.29 7.18
N VAL A 198 4.58 -32.43 8.12
CA VAL A 198 3.14 -32.48 7.85
C VAL A 198 2.49 -31.16 8.24
N ARG A 199 1.53 -30.70 7.45
CA ARG A 199 0.83 -29.43 7.64
C ARG A 199 -0.59 -29.63 8.16
N ASP A 200 -0.89 -29.04 9.32
CA ASP A 200 -2.25 -28.86 9.80
C ASP A 200 -2.89 -27.67 9.06
N HIS A 201 -3.78 -27.98 8.14
CA HIS A 201 -4.48 -26.97 7.32
C HIS A 201 -5.34 -26.02 8.16
N SER A 202 -5.90 -26.50 9.28
CA SER A 202 -6.78 -25.69 10.14
C SER A 202 -6.03 -24.59 10.88
N LYS A 203 -4.76 -24.80 11.17
CA LYS A 203 -3.88 -23.83 11.85
C LYS A 203 -3.05 -22.99 10.88
N CYS A 204 -2.89 -23.43 9.64
CA CYS A 204 -2.03 -22.75 8.68
C CYS A 204 -2.65 -21.43 8.20
N ILE A 205 -1.96 -20.33 8.46
CA ILE A 205 -2.37 -18.98 8.02
C ILE A 205 -1.80 -18.55 6.67
N GLY A 206 -1.08 -19.42 5.98
CA GLY A 206 -0.53 -19.13 4.65
C GLY A 206 0.55 -18.04 4.65
N CYS A 207 1.37 -17.95 5.71
CA CYS A 207 2.39 -16.90 5.84
C CYS A 207 3.63 -17.14 4.96
N GLY A 208 3.92 -18.38 4.55
CA GLY A 208 5.08 -18.73 3.75
C GLY A 208 6.40 -18.87 4.52
N GLU A 209 6.40 -18.87 5.85
CA GLU A 209 7.61 -19.07 6.68
C GLU A 209 8.34 -20.37 6.33
N CYS A 210 7.59 -21.46 6.08
CA CYS A 210 8.15 -22.74 5.67
C CYS A 210 8.89 -22.66 4.34
N VAL A 211 8.40 -21.85 3.40
CA VAL A 211 9.02 -21.66 2.09
C VAL A 211 10.35 -20.92 2.22
N ILE A 212 10.38 -19.85 3.01
CA ILE A 212 11.55 -18.98 3.16
C ILE A 212 12.67 -19.67 3.93
N ASN A 213 12.31 -20.49 4.94
CA ASN A 213 13.27 -21.16 5.80
C ASN A 213 13.68 -22.56 5.29
N CYS A 214 13.20 -22.99 4.13
CA CYS A 214 13.59 -24.26 3.55
C CYS A 214 14.93 -24.13 2.80
N PRO A 215 16.03 -24.78 3.27
CA PRO A 215 17.34 -24.62 2.65
C PRO A 215 17.46 -25.27 1.27
N THR A 216 16.63 -26.27 0.99
CA THR A 216 16.65 -27.01 -0.29
C THR A 216 15.59 -26.53 -1.28
N GLY A 217 14.71 -25.58 -0.88
CA GLY A 217 13.60 -25.17 -1.71
C GLY A 217 12.52 -26.25 -1.89
N ALA A 218 12.47 -27.27 -1.02
CA ALA A 218 11.44 -28.30 -1.04
C ALA A 218 10.03 -27.71 -0.83
N TRP A 219 9.91 -26.68 0.01
CA TRP A 219 8.66 -25.91 0.13
C TRP A 219 8.59 -24.81 -0.91
N THR A 220 7.49 -24.76 -1.64
CA THR A 220 7.21 -23.73 -2.64
C THR A 220 5.88 -23.05 -2.37
N ARG A 221 5.68 -21.82 -2.91
CA ARG A 221 4.39 -21.17 -2.90
C ARG A 221 3.46 -21.79 -3.94
N SER A 222 2.17 -21.81 -3.64
CA SER A 222 1.15 -22.14 -4.64
C SER A 222 1.27 -21.23 -5.87
N LYS A 223 1.00 -21.79 -7.05
CA LYS A 223 0.90 -21.00 -8.28
C LYS A 223 -0.28 -20.04 -8.22
N GLU A 224 -1.39 -20.48 -7.68
CA GLU A 224 -2.58 -19.68 -7.45
C GLU A 224 -2.36 -18.68 -6.32
N LYS A 225 -3.02 -17.51 -6.44
CA LYS A 225 -2.96 -16.45 -5.43
C LYS A 225 -4.17 -16.54 -4.53
N TYR A 226 -3.91 -16.62 -3.24
CA TYR A 226 -4.93 -16.66 -2.21
C TYR A 226 -4.95 -15.34 -1.43
N TYR A 227 -6.13 -14.90 -1.07
CA TYR A 227 -6.33 -13.66 -0.33
C TYR A 227 -7.31 -13.87 0.81
N ARG A 228 -7.02 -13.26 1.95
CA ARG A 228 -7.99 -13.06 3.02
C ARG A 228 -8.48 -11.63 2.95
N LEU A 229 -9.79 -11.44 2.96
CA LEU A 229 -10.41 -10.12 2.99
C LEU A 229 -10.69 -9.73 4.44
N ALA A 230 -10.46 -8.46 4.77
CA ALA A 230 -10.86 -7.85 6.01
C ALA A 230 -11.86 -6.72 5.69
N ILE A 231 -13.06 -6.79 6.27
CA ILE A 231 -14.11 -5.79 6.06
C ILE A 231 -14.46 -5.20 7.41
N MET A 232 -14.28 -3.89 7.57
CA MET A 232 -14.55 -3.15 8.81
C MET A 232 -13.94 -3.84 10.06
N GLY A 233 -12.69 -4.29 9.94
CA GLY A 233 -11.97 -4.96 11.01
C GLY A 233 -12.29 -6.44 11.21
N ARG A 234 -13.20 -7.03 10.44
CA ARG A 234 -13.55 -8.46 10.49
C ARG A 234 -12.83 -9.23 9.38
N THR A 235 -12.40 -10.45 9.68
CA THR A 235 -11.73 -11.37 8.72
C THR A 235 -12.36 -12.74 8.77
#